data_bdd6174a4696a28871459f4c78ade5e0
#
_entry.id   bdd6174a4696a28871459f4c78ade5e0
#
_cell.length_a   1.000
_cell.length_b   1.000
_cell.length_c   1.000
_cell.angle_alpha   90.00
_cell.angle_beta   90.00
_cell.angle_gamma   90.00
#
_symmetry.space_group_name_H-M   'P 1'
#
loop_
_entity.id
_entity.type
_entity.pdbx_description
1 polymer ?
#
loop_
_entity_poly.entity_id
_entity_poly.type
_entity_poly.pdbx_seq_one_letter_code
_entity_poly.pdbx_strand_id
1 'polypeptide(L)'
;AFGKYKKDLLPKLFSLFSHNLHKGIPKSMVDAMGLDRYKPADIAFNAQIILENKLEGLFNKALEISDNVVYGGGVALNCVANSKLHEQCKGNLWIFPNPGDAGGSLGAAALAYGKKVNWEHPYLGFNIEPSKPIKALAKEIVIHIKKYGMCGVAVGPAEFGPRALGNRSLLADPRGAKAQDQVNTIKRRQKFRPFAPAVFEEDVNLHFKPGYISPYMQMVVDCTDPNLPAITHKDGTSRIQTVSKNEPTIFRAILEEWKKRTGCSVLLNTSLNIRGEPMVNNISDADRFEEKYGVKVFY
;
A
#
# COMPACT_ATOMS: atom_id res chain seq x y z
N ALA A 1 -3.40 -14.45 7.72
CA ALA A 1 -2.28 -14.90 8.59
C ALA A 1 -2.72 -15.32 9.99
N PHE A 2 -3.76 -14.71 10.58
CA PHE A 2 -4.18 -14.99 11.97
C PHE A 2 -5.41 -15.90 12.07
N GLY A 3 -6.20 -16.00 11.00
CA GLY A 3 -7.45 -16.77 10.94
C GLY A 3 -7.25 -18.17 10.41
N LYS A 4 -8.24 -19.04 10.69
CA LYS A 4 -8.28 -20.40 10.22
C LYS A 4 -9.51 -20.63 9.34
N TYR A 5 -9.37 -21.51 8.36
CA TYR A 5 -10.50 -22.00 7.57
C TYR A 5 -11.54 -22.68 8.44
N LYS A 6 -12.81 -22.33 8.25
CA LYS A 6 -13.97 -22.89 8.95
C LYS A 6 -15.07 -23.20 7.93
N LYS A 7 -15.23 -24.47 7.59
CA LYS A 7 -16.18 -24.91 6.58
C LYS A 7 -17.62 -24.50 6.90
N ASP A 8 -18.00 -24.58 8.16
CA ASP A 8 -19.34 -24.25 8.66
C ASP A 8 -19.63 -22.72 8.71
N LEU A 9 -18.59 -21.90 8.65
CA LEU A 9 -18.70 -20.45 8.60
C LEU A 9 -18.97 -19.91 7.19
N LEU A 10 -18.51 -20.60 6.15
CA LEU A 10 -18.64 -20.16 4.75
C LEU A 10 -20.09 -19.90 4.32
N PRO A 11 -21.08 -20.81 4.53
CA PRO A 11 -22.46 -20.55 4.13
C PRO A 11 -23.07 -19.34 4.83
N LYS A 12 -22.73 -19.13 6.11
CA LYS A 12 -23.21 -17.99 6.89
C LYS A 12 -22.66 -16.67 6.32
N LEU A 13 -21.37 -16.60 6.07
CA LEU A 13 -20.76 -15.42 5.47
C LEU A 13 -21.22 -15.21 4.02
N PHE A 14 -21.38 -16.26 3.24
CA PHE A 14 -21.88 -16.16 1.87
C PHE A 14 -23.27 -15.51 1.83
N SER A 15 -24.16 -15.88 2.74
CA SER A 15 -25.47 -15.23 2.90
C SER A 15 -25.33 -13.75 3.19
N LEU A 16 -24.37 -13.33 4.02
CA LEU A 16 -24.11 -11.90 4.31
C LEU A 16 -23.73 -11.10 3.06
N PHE A 17 -22.93 -11.68 2.17
CA PHE A 17 -22.52 -11.01 0.91
C PHE A 17 -23.68 -10.78 -0.08
N SER A 18 -24.86 -11.39 0.17
CA SER A 18 -26.07 -11.15 -0.62
C SER A 18 -26.90 -9.97 -0.10
N HIS A 19 -26.57 -9.42 1.06
CA HIS A 19 -27.28 -8.31 1.68
C HIS A 19 -26.57 -6.99 1.42
N ASN A 20 -27.36 -5.91 1.41
CA ASN A 20 -26.80 -4.58 1.33
C ASN A 20 -26.24 -4.14 2.69
N LEU A 21 -24.91 -4.26 2.85
CA LEU A 21 -24.19 -4.01 4.09
C LEU A 21 -23.53 -2.63 4.17
N HIS A 22 -24.01 -1.62 3.47
CA HIS A 22 -23.43 -0.26 3.47
C HIS A 22 -23.27 0.34 4.89
N LYS A 23 -24.11 -0.07 5.82
CA LYS A 23 -24.05 0.38 7.23
C LYS A 23 -23.35 -0.62 8.15
N GLY A 24 -22.66 -1.63 7.58
CA GLY A 24 -22.08 -2.75 8.33
C GLY A 24 -23.07 -3.86 8.64
N ILE A 25 -22.61 -4.87 9.38
CA ILE A 25 -23.44 -6.03 9.76
C ILE A 25 -24.17 -5.68 11.06
N PRO A 26 -25.52 -5.64 11.07
CA PRO A 26 -26.29 -5.41 12.30
C PRO A 26 -26.00 -6.47 13.37
N LYS A 27 -25.98 -6.08 14.64
CA LYS A 27 -25.73 -7.01 15.76
C LYS A 27 -26.74 -8.16 15.76
N SER A 28 -28.01 -7.88 15.50
CA SER A 28 -29.06 -8.92 15.37
C SER A 28 -28.73 -9.99 14.33
N MET A 29 -28.09 -9.62 13.24
CA MET A 29 -27.66 -10.55 12.18
C MET A 29 -26.43 -11.35 12.63
N VAL A 30 -25.48 -10.74 13.34
CA VAL A 30 -24.34 -11.42 13.95
C VAL A 30 -24.80 -12.48 14.92
N ASP A 31 -25.75 -12.14 15.80
CA ASP A 31 -26.32 -13.03 16.82
C ASP A 31 -27.13 -14.17 16.18
N ALA A 32 -28.02 -13.86 15.23
CA ALA A 32 -28.83 -14.84 14.51
C ALA A 32 -28.00 -15.88 13.73
N MET A 33 -26.86 -15.46 13.21
CA MET A 33 -25.92 -16.35 12.49
C MET A 33 -24.93 -17.04 13.43
N GLY A 34 -24.90 -16.69 14.73
CA GLY A 34 -23.95 -17.21 15.70
C GLY A 34 -22.51 -16.91 15.32
N LEU A 35 -22.24 -15.71 14.79
CA LEU A 35 -20.89 -15.28 14.39
C LEU A 35 -20.03 -14.93 15.59
N ASP A 36 -20.63 -14.58 16.72
CA ASP A 36 -20.02 -14.32 18.02
C ASP A 36 -19.21 -15.51 18.56
N ARG A 37 -19.54 -16.74 18.10
CA ARG A 37 -18.85 -17.98 18.47
C ARG A 37 -17.48 -18.15 17.80
N TYR A 38 -17.18 -17.36 16.77
CA TYR A 38 -15.94 -17.46 16.03
C TYR A 38 -14.97 -16.33 16.40
N LYS A 39 -13.69 -16.64 16.35
CA LYS A 39 -12.66 -15.59 16.50
C LYS A 39 -12.76 -14.58 15.35
N PRO A 40 -12.65 -13.28 15.60
CA PRO A 40 -12.69 -12.26 14.53
C PRO A 40 -11.71 -12.54 13.39
N ALA A 41 -10.54 -13.10 13.69
CA ALA A 41 -9.55 -13.49 12.68
C ALA A 41 -10.06 -14.62 11.77
N ASP A 42 -10.82 -15.59 12.30
CA ASP A 42 -11.40 -16.67 11.49
C ASP A 42 -12.50 -16.12 10.57
N ILE A 43 -13.33 -15.22 11.08
CA ILE A 43 -14.35 -14.53 10.27
C ILE A 43 -13.69 -13.77 9.13
N ALA A 44 -12.68 -12.96 9.41
CA ALA A 44 -11.96 -12.18 8.40
C ALA A 44 -11.29 -13.06 7.34
N PHE A 45 -10.67 -14.18 7.75
CA PHE A 45 -10.02 -15.12 6.85
C PHE A 45 -11.02 -15.78 5.90
N ASN A 46 -12.15 -16.26 6.43
CA ASN A 46 -13.17 -16.92 5.59
C ASN A 46 -13.93 -15.92 4.71
N ALA A 47 -14.13 -14.68 5.16
CA ALA A 47 -14.68 -13.62 4.32
C ALA A 47 -13.76 -13.28 3.15
N GLN A 48 -12.44 -13.25 3.37
CA GLN A 48 -11.45 -13.06 2.31
C GLN A 48 -11.53 -14.18 1.25
N ILE A 49 -11.65 -15.45 1.65
CA ILE A 49 -11.82 -16.58 0.72
C ILE A 49 -13.07 -16.39 -0.15
N ILE A 50 -14.20 -16.02 0.45
CA ILE A 50 -15.45 -15.80 -0.31
C ILE A 50 -15.28 -14.67 -1.31
N LEU A 51 -14.63 -13.56 -0.90
CA LEU A 51 -14.37 -12.44 -1.78
C LEU A 51 -13.48 -12.86 -2.97
N GLU A 52 -12.39 -13.58 -2.71
CA GLU A 52 -11.48 -14.07 -3.74
C GLU A 52 -12.19 -14.98 -4.75
N ASN A 53 -12.98 -15.94 -4.28
CA ASN A 53 -13.74 -16.85 -5.17
C ASN A 53 -14.77 -16.08 -6.03
N LYS A 54 -15.43 -15.06 -5.47
CA LYS A 54 -16.35 -14.20 -6.24
C LYS A 54 -15.62 -13.38 -7.31
N LEU A 55 -14.47 -12.82 -6.97
CA LEU A 55 -13.64 -12.08 -7.91
C LEU A 55 -13.11 -12.99 -9.02
N GLU A 56 -12.59 -14.17 -8.68
CA GLU A 56 -12.13 -15.16 -9.65
C GLU A 56 -13.22 -15.48 -10.68
N GLY A 57 -14.44 -15.73 -10.22
CA GLY A 57 -15.58 -15.98 -11.12
C GLY A 57 -15.95 -14.79 -12.01
N LEU A 58 -15.79 -13.56 -11.53
CA LEU A 58 -15.99 -12.35 -12.34
C LEU A 58 -14.90 -12.17 -13.37
N PHE A 59 -13.64 -12.42 -12.96
CA PHE A 59 -12.49 -12.29 -13.86
C PHE A 59 -12.47 -13.38 -14.94
N ASN A 60 -12.93 -14.60 -14.65
CA ASN A 60 -13.12 -15.62 -15.69
C ASN A 60 -14.03 -15.10 -16.80
N LYS A 61 -15.19 -14.49 -16.44
CA LYS A 61 -16.10 -13.91 -17.43
C LYS A 61 -15.47 -12.73 -18.19
N ALA A 62 -14.66 -11.89 -17.53
CA ALA A 62 -13.96 -10.79 -18.21
C ALA A 62 -12.93 -11.32 -19.22
N LEU A 63 -12.22 -12.40 -18.88
CA LEU A 63 -11.22 -13.03 -19.73
C LEU A 63 -11.83 -13.79 -20.94
N GLU A 64 -13.13 -14.14 -20.90
CA GLU A 64 -13.86 -14.62 -22.08
C GLU A 64 -14.02 -13.51 -23.15
N ILE A 65 -13.91 -12.23 -22.74
CA ILE A 65 -14.10 -11.06 -23.61
C ILE A 65 -12.75 -10.47 -24.05
N SER A 66 -11.76 -10.39 -23.15
CA SER A 66 -10.46 -9.78 -23.44
C SER A 66 -9.36 -10.30 -22.50
N ASP A 67 -8.17 -10.53 -23.04
CA ASP A 67 -6.98 -10.85 -22.22
C ASP A 67 -6.49 -9.64 -21.38
N ASN A 68 -6.88 -8.42 -21.73
CA ASN A 68 -6.49 -7.20 -21.01
C ASN A 68 -7.65 -6.77 -20.11
N VAL A 69 -7.42 -6.75 -18.81
CA VAL A 69 -8.44 -6.42 -17.81
C VAL A 69 -8.08 -5.14 -17.07
N VAL A 70 -9.01 -4.20 -17.02
CA VAL A 70 -8.93 -2.99 -16.17
C VAL A 70 -9.84 -3.19 -14.97
N TYR A 71 -9.27 -3.04 -13.76
CA TYR A 71 -9.98 -3.28 -12.51
C TYR A 71 -10.05 -2.03 -11.64
N GLY A 72 -11.25 -1.61 -11.31
CA GLY A 72 -11.55 -0.45 -10.46
C GLY A 72 -12.56 -0.78 -9.36
N GLY A 73 -12.89 0.23 -8.56
CA GLY A 73 -13.74 0.11 -7.37
C GLY A 73 -12.96 -0.10 -6.08
N GLY A 74 -13.60 0.15 -4.92
CA GLY A 74 -12.94 0.06 -3.61
C GLY A 74 -12.35 -1.32 -3.30
N VAL A 75 -12.90 -2.41 -3.88
CA VAL A 75 -12.40 -3.76 -3.71
C VAL A 75 -11.03 -3.97 -4.37
N ALA A 76 -10.69 -3.18 -5.39
CA ALA A 76 -9.37 -3.19 -6.02
C ALA A 76 -8.23 -2.69 -5.11
N LEU A 77 -8.54 -2.23 -3.89
CA LEU A 77 -7.57 -1.97 -2.83
C LEU A 77 -7.14 -3.23 -2.05
N ASN A 78 -7.78 -4.38 -2.32
CA ASN A 78 -7.44 -5.65 -1.70
C ASN A 78 -6.24 -6.30 -2.39
N CYS A 79 -5.04 -5.94 -1.93
CA CYS A 79 -3.78 -6.38 -2.54
C CYS A 79 -3.57 -7.91 -2.49
N VAL A 80 -4.20 -8.63 -1.56
CA VAL A 80 -4.14 -10.10 -1.49
C VAL A 80 -4.92 -10.73 -2.65
N ALA A 81 -6.14 -10.25 -2.89
CA ALA A 81 -6.93 -10.69 -4.05
C ALA A 81 -6.25 -10.28 -5.36
N ASN A 82 -5.71 -9.05 -5.42
CA ASN A 82 -5.08 -8.52 -6.64
C ASN A 82 -3.92 -9.40 -7.13
N SER A 83 -3.09 -9.96 -6.24
CA SER A 83 -1.99 -10.84 -6.65
C SER A 83 -2.51 -12.10 -7.35
N LYS A 84 -3.57 -12.72 -6.83
CA LYS A 84 -4.21 -13.88 -7.46
C LYS A 84 -4.83 -13.53 -8.82
N LEU A 85 -5.51 -12.38 -8.88
CA LEU A 85 -6.12 -11.90 -10.12
C LEU A 85 -5.07 -11.55 -11.19
N HIS A 86 -3.92 -11.02 -10.75
CA HIS A 86 -2.79 -10.74 -11.65
C HIS A 86 -2.23 -12.01 -12.28
N GLU A 87 -2.10 -13.08 -11.51
CA GLU A 87 -1.71 -14.40 -12.02
C GLU A 87 -2.77 -14.97 -13.00
N GLN A 88 -4.04 -14.88 -12.62
CA GLN A 88 -5.16 -15.33 -13.47
C GLN A 88 -5.18 -14.59 -14.82
N CYS A 89 -4.90 -13.29 -14.83
CA CYS A 89 -4.79 -12.48 -16.03
C CYS A 89 -3.42 -12.59 -16.74
N LYS A 90 -2.54 -13.48 -16.32
CA LYS A 90 -1.19 -13.66 -16.89
C LYS A 90 -0.39 -12.35 -16.97
N GLY A 91 -0.57 -11.47 -15.99
CA GLY A 91 0.07 -10.15 -15.92
C GLY A 91 -0.65 -9.01 -16.65
N ASN A 92 -1.70 -9.28 -17.41
CA ASN A 92 -2.45 -8.26 -18.17
C ASN A 92 -3.57 -7.60 -17.35
N LEU A 93 -3.33 -7.38 -16.07
CA LEU A 93 -4.22 -6.68 -15.15
C LEU A 93 -3.72 -5.28 -14.87
N TRP A 94 -4.52 -4.26 -15.20
CA TRP A 94 -4.24 -2.89 -14.81
C TRP A 94 -5.21 -2.41 -13.72
N ILE A 95 -4.66 -1.86 -12.65
CA ILE A 95 -5.41 -1.28 -11.52
C ILE A 95 -5.02 0.18 -11.39
N PHE A 96 -6.00 1.08 -11.41
CA PHE A 96 -5.76 2.50 -11.24
C PHE A 96 -5.16 2.79 -9.83
N PRO A 97 -4.21 3.74 -9.67
CA PRO A 97 -3.59 4.03 -8.37
C PRO A 97 -4.58 4.47 -7.29
N ASN A 98 -5.68 5.08 -7.69
CA ASN A 98 -6.81 5.47 -6.83
C ASN A 98 -8.09 4.79 -7.30
N PRO A 99 -8.24 3.47 -7.08
CA PRO A 99 -9.32 2.70 -7.68
C PRO A 99 -10.67 2.89 -7.01
N GLY A 100 -10.72 3.48 -5.80
CA GLY A 100 -11.93 3.74 -5.03
C GLY A 100 -12.69 5.00 -5.46
N ASP A 101 -13.67 5.39 -4.65
CA ASP A 101 -14.59 6.51 -4.94
C ASP A 101 -13.86 7.84 -5.22
N ALA A 102 -12.77 8.11 -4.53
CA ALA A 102 -11.97 9.32 -4.74
C ALA A 102 -11.38 9.42 -6.16
N GLY A 103 -11.07 8.29 -6.80
CA GLY A 103 -10.63 8.24 -8.21
C GLY A 103 -11.69 8.61 -9.22
N GLY A 104 -12.97 8.55 -8.82
CA GLY A 104 -14.10 8.97 -9.64
C GLY A 104 -14.05 10.46 -10.04
N SER A 105 -13.37 11.30 -9.26
CA SER A 105 -13.16 12.72 -9.59
C SER A 105 -12.37 12.90 -10.89
N LEU A 106 -11.30 12.12 -11.08
CA LEU A 106 -10.53 12.12 -12.33
C LEU A 106 -11.34 11.53 -13.49
N GLY A 107 -12.09 10.45 -13.23
CA GLY A 107 -12.99 9.86 -14.23
C GLY A 107 -14.05 10.85 -14.72
N ALA A 108 -14.67 11.60 -13.81
CA ALA A 108 -15.64 12.66 -14.15
C ALA A 108 -14.99 13.78 -14.98
N ALA A 109 -13.79 14.22 -14.60
CA ALA A 109 -13.04 15.22 -15.36
C ALA A 109 -12.68 14.72 -16.76
N ALA A 110 -12.26 13.46 -16.90
CA ALA A 110 -11.94 12.84 -18.18
C ALA A 110 -13.17 12.73 -19.09
N LEU A 111 -14.33 12.38 -18.54
CA LEU A 111 -15.61 12.36 -19.28
C LEU A 111 -16.00 13.75 -19.76
N ALA A 112 -15.89 14.78 -18.90
CA ALA A 112 -16.18 16.16 -19.27
C ALA A 112 -15.20 16.70 -20.33
N TYR A 113 -13.93 16.29 -20.27
CA TYR A 113 -12.92 16.64 -21.27
C TYR A 113 -13.22 16.05 -22.65
N GLY A 114 -13.85 14.87 -22.71
CA GLY A 114 -14.34 14.25 -23.94
C GLY A 114 -13.25 13.77 -24.92
N LYS A 115 -12.00 13.73 -24.50
CA LYS A 115 -10.85 13.29 -25.32
C LYS A 115 -10.00 12.27 -24.55
N LYS A 116 -9.13 11.56 -25.26
CA LYS A 116 -8.16 10.65 -24.63
C LYS A 116 -7.26 11.42 -23.65
N VAL A 117 -7.23 10.94 -22.41
CA VAL A 117 -6.32 11.45 -21.36
C VAL A 117 -5.01 10.69 -21.44
N ASN A 118 -3.89 11.40 -21.48
CA ASN A 118 -2.58 10.80 -21.33
C ASN A 118 -2.26 10.67 -19.84
N TRP A 119 -2.24 9.43 -19.34
CA TRP A 119 -1.90 9.16 -17.95
C TRP A 119 -0.38 8.97 -17.82
N GLU A 120 0.26 9.73 -16.95
CA GLU A 120 1.70 9.66 -16.71
C GLU A 120 2.03 9.11 -15.31
N HIS A 121 1.45 9.70 -14.28
CA HIS A 121 1.78 9.35 -12.88
C HIS A 121 0.67 9.82 -11.91
N PRO A 122 0.63 9.29 -10.66
CA PRO A 122 -0.39 9.67 -9.66
C PRO A 122 -0.05 10.93 -8.84
N TYR A 123 1.01 11.66 -9.15
CA TYR A 123 1.46 12.82 -8.36
C TYR A 123 0.75 14.09 -8.84
N LEU A 124 -0.50 14.28 -8.41
CA LEU A 124 -1.41 15.34 -8.90
C LEU A 124 -1.82 16.32 -7.81
N GLY A 125 -1.36 16.11 -6.55
CA GLY A 125 -1.73 16.93 -5.42
C GLY A 125 -0.88 18.17 -5.23
N PHE A 126 -0.98 18.78 -4.04
CA PHE A 126 -0.21 19.97 -3.67
C PHE A 126 1.29 19.71 -3.78
N ASN A 127 2.01 20.63 -4.44
CA ASN A 127 3.45 20.54 -4.62
C ASN A 127 4.20 21.21 -3.47
N ILE A 128 5.22 20.54 -2.94
CA ILE A 128 6.21 21.11 -2.02
C ILE A 128 7.55 21.09 -2.73
N GLU A 129 8.05 22.29 -3.04
CA GLU A 129 9.36 22.40 -3.68
C GLU A 129 10.47 21.91 -2.74
N PRO A 130 11.46 21.17 -3.26
CA PRO A 130 12.56 20.70 -2.44
C PRO A 130 13.42 21.89 -1.94
N SER A 131 13.71 21.90 -0.64
CA SER A 131 14.54 22.96 -0.01
C SER A 131 15.99 22.98 -0.49
N LYS A 132 16.43 21.92 -1.19
CA LYS A 132 17.80 21.73 -1.71
C LYS A 132 17.77 20.92 -3.00
N PRO A 133 18.87 20.90 -3.78
CA PRO A 133 18.98 19.99 -4.92
C PRO A 133 18.72 18.54 -4.51
N ILE A 134 17.94 17.82 -5.32
CA ILE A 134 17.42 16.46 -5.04
C ILE A 134 18.50 15.50 -4.49
N LYS A 135 19.68 15.46 -5.13
CA LYS A 135 20.78 14.57 -4.68
C LYS A 135 21.32 14.94 -3.30
N ALA A 136 21.37 16.23 -2.96
CA ALA A 136 21.84 16.68 -1.65
C ALA A 136 20.80 16.35 -0.57
N LEU A 137 19.52 16.59 -0.86
CA LEU A 137 18.42 16.27 0.05
C LEU A 137 18.31 14.77 0.29
N ALA A 138 18.38 13.94 -0.76
CA ALA A 138 18.38 12.48 -0.63
C ALA A 138 19.54 11.97 0.24
N LYS A 139 20.73 12.57 0.11
CA LYS A 139 21.88 12.24 0.97
C LYS A 139 21.61 12.57 2.44
N GLU A 140 21.04 13.72 2.75
CA GLU A 140 20.70 14.11 4.13
C GLU A 140 19.64 13.20 4.73
N ILE A 141 18.57 12.89 3.98
CA ILE A 141 17.52 11.94 4.35
C ILE A 141 18.14 10.59 4.75
N VAL A 142 19.00 10.05 3.91
CA VAL A 142 19.61 8.73 4.15
C VAL A 142 20.56 8.75 5.35
N ILE A 143 21.35 9.82 5.53
CA ILE A 143 22.20 10.00 6.73
C ILE A 143 21.32 10.03 7.99
N HIS A 144 20.19 10.72 7.94
CA HIS A 144 19.25 10.79 9.06
C HIS A 144 18.62 9.43 9.38
N ILE A 145 18.11 8.70 8.36
CA ILE A 145 17.56 7.34 8.56
C ILE A 145 18.61 6.42 9.19
N LYS A 146 19.86 6.45 8.72
CA LYS A 146 20.95 5.65 9.31
C LYS A 146 21.21 5.97 10.78
N LYS A 147 21.08 7.23 11.18
CA LYS A 147 21.37 7.69 12.54
C LYS A 147 20.19 7.48 13.50
N TYR A 148 18.96 7.74 13.03
CA TYR A 148 17.76 7.81 13.87
C TYR A 148 16.71 6.74 13.54
N GLY A 149 16.93 5.93 12.50
CA GLY A 149 16.06 4.82 12.10
C GLY A 149 14.94 5.20 11.15
N MET A 150 14.46 6.45 11.14
CA MET A 150 13.34 6.89 10.30
C MET A 150 13.32 8.40 10.09
N CYS A 151 12.55 8.85 9.09
CA CYS A 151 12.18 10.26 8.89
C CYS A 151 10.91 10.40 8.05
N GLY A 152 10.29 11.57 8.07
CA GLY A 152 9.27 12.00 7.12
C GLY A 152 9.90 12.61 5.86
N VAL A 153 9.24 12.43 4.73
CA VAL A 153 9.54 13.08 3.45
C VAL A 153 8.27 13.72 2.92
N ALA A 154 8.32 15.03 2.63
CA ALA A 154 7.21 15.82 2.10
C ALA A 154 7.71 16.70 0.93
N VAL A 155 8.04 16.08 -0.20
CA VAL A 155 8.68 16.72 -1.37
C VAL A 155 7.89 16.41 -2.64
N GLY A 156 7.80 17.41 -3.53
CA GLY A 156 7.08 17.27 -4.80
C GLY A 156 5.54 17.27 -4.65
N PRO A 157 4.82 16.99 -5.75
CA PRO A 157 3.37 16.89 -5.73
C PRO A 157 2.89 15.69 -4.91
N ALA A 158 1.88 15.89 -4.05
CA ALA A 158 1.29 14.80 -3.26
C ALA A 158 0.65 13.72 -4.16
N GLU A 159 0.63 12.50 -3.66
CA GLU A 159 0.01 11.37 -4.35
C GLU A 159 -1.51 11.54 -4.43
N PHE A 160 -2.09 11.31 -5.61
CA PHE A 160 -3.52 11.17 -5.84
C PHE A 160 -3.93 9.72 -5.63
N GLY A 161 -4.22 9.36 -4.39
CA GLY A 161 -4.58 7.98 -4.05
C GLY A 161 -4.39 7.66 -2.57
N PRO A 162 -4.79 6.46 -2.15
CA PRO A 162 -4.79 6.06 -0.75
C PRO A 162 -3.41 5.60 -0.23
N ARG A 163 -2.37 5.66 -1.08
CA ARG A 163 -1.03 5.17 -0.74
C ARG A 163 -0.01 6.29 -0.84
N ALA A 164 0.89 6.36 0.14
CA ALA A 164 2.10 7.17 0.04
C ALA A 164 3.13 6.43 -0.81
N LEU A 165 3.64 7.10 -1.83
CA LEU A 165 4.52 6.51 -2.85
C LEU A 165 5.90 7.18 -2.89
N GLY A 166 6.21 8.02 -1.89
CA GLY A 166 7.51 8.67 -1.76
C GLY A 166 7.44 10.17 -1.47
N ASN A 167 6.37 10.87 -1.89
CA ASN A 167 6.23 12.30 -1.76
C ASN A 167 5.57 12.77 -0.45
N ARG A 168 4.80 11.90 0.22
CA ARG A 168 4.22 12.12 1.55
C ARG A 168 4.41 10.86 2.39
N SER A 169 5.67 10.52 2.63
CA SER A 169 6.09 9.22 3.16
C SER A 169 6.80 9.33 4.49
N LEU A 170 6.56 8.38 5.37
CA LEU A 170 7.42 8.04 6.50
C LEU A 170 8.29 6.85 6.07
N LEU A 171 9.59 7.08 6.02
CA LEU A 171 10.59 6.10 5.59
C LEU A 171 11.39 5.58 6.78
N ALA A 172 11.73 4.30 6.77
CA ALA A 172 12.58 3.69 7.81
C ALA A 172 13.45 2.55 7.26
N ASP A 173 14.48 2.18 8.04
CA ASP A 173 15.31 1.01 7.77
C ASP A 173 14.50 -0.28 8.00
N PRO A 174 14.30 -1.15 7.00
CA PRO A 174 13.48 -2.36 7.14
C PRO A 174 14.19 -3.51 7.86
N ARG A 175 15.51 -3.42 8.11
CA ARG A 175 16.35 -4.51 8.60
C ARG A 175 16.28 -4.73 10.10
N GLY A 176 15.87 -3.75 10.85
CA GLY A 176 15.78 -3.82 12.31
C GLY A 176 14.43 -4.37 12.77
N ALA A 177 14.43 -5.43 13.60
CA ALA A 177 13.19 -5.97 14.19
C ALA A 177 12.40 -4.92 15.00
N LYS A 178 13.07 -3.93 15.59
CA LYS A 178 12.47 -2.83 16.35
C LYS A 178 11.83 -1.74 15.46
N ALA A 179 12.21 -1.64 14.19
CA ALA A 179 11.74 -0.57 13.30
C ALA A 179 10.20 -0.63 13.11
N GLN A 180 9.63 -1.81 12.96
CA GLN A 180 8.18 -2.00 12.89
C GLN A 180 7.46 -1.48 14.14
N ASP A 181 7.96 -1.83 15.32
CA ASP A 181 7.38 -1.40 16.59
C ASP A 181 7.49 0.11 16.78
N GLN A 182 8.63 0.70 16.47
CA GLN A 182 8.86 2.14 16.55
C GLN A 182 7.89 2.91 15.65
N VAL A 183 7.80 2.54 14.37
CA VAL A 183 6.89 3.19 13.41
C VAL A 183 5.42 2.96 13.82
N ASN A 184 5.01 1.76 14.28
CA ASN A 184 3.65 1.51 14.75
C ASN A 184 3.31 2.31 16.01
N THR A 185 4.28 2.55 16.90
CA THR A 185 4.11 3.38 18.09
C THR A 185 3.84 4.84 17.71
N ILE A 186 4.64 5.42 16.81
CA ILE A 186 4.44 6.78 16.29
C ILE A 186 3.07 6.89 15.62
N LYS A 187 2.73 5.92 14.76
CA LYS A 187 1.44 5.89 14.05
C LYS A 187 0.25 5.55 14.95
N ARG A 188 0.43 5.26 16.24
CA ARG A 188 -0.61 4.90 17.21
C ARG A 188 -1.53 3.78 16.70
N ARG A 189 -0.94 2.73 16.12
CA ARG A 189 -1.69 1.60 15.58
C ARG A 189 -1.23 0.26 16.14
N GLN A 190 -2.00 -0.81 15.86
CA GLN A 190 -1.69 -2.14 16.35
C GLN A 190 -0.30 -2.59 15.87
N LYS A 191 0.52 -3.11 16.78
CA LYS A 191 1.90 -3.53 16.52
C LYS A 191 2.05 -4.62 15.47
N PHE A 192 1.02 -5.47 15.29
CA PHE A 192 1.04 -6.54 14.30
C PHE A 192 0.88 -6.06 12.84
N ARG A 193 0.50 -4.80 12.63
CA ARG A 193 0.30 -4.28 11.27
C ARG A 193 1.64 -4.17 10.55
N PRO A 194 1.75 -4.77 9.36
CA PRO A 194 2.96 -4.68 8.57
C PRO A 194 3.06 -3.33 7.85
N PHE A 195 4.25 -3.08 7.32
CA PHE A 195 4.55 -1.96 6.46
C PHE A 195 4.89 -2.44 5.05
N ALA A 196 4.79 -1.56 4.08
CA ALA A 196 5.16 -1.84 2.71
C ALA A 196 6.67 -1.61 2.50
N PRO A 197 7.39 -2.51 1.82
CA PRO A 197 8.69 -2.20 1.26
C PRO A 197 8.54 -1.35 0.00
N ALA A 198 9.49 -0.42 -0.20
CA ALA A 198 9.81 0.15 -1.49
C ALA A 198 11.15 -0.40 -1.96
N VAL A 199 11.22 -0.88 -3.18
CA VAL A 199 12.38 -1.55 -3.78
C VAL A 199 12.55 -1.09 -5.22
N PHE A 200 13.77 -1.10 -5.74
CA PHE A 200 13.99 -0.90 -7.18
C PHE A 200 13.29 -1.97 -8.01
N GLU A 201 12.72 -1.57 -9.13
CA GLU A 201 12.12 -2.49 -10.10
C GLU A 201 13.09 -3.60 -10.52
N GLU A 202 14.33 -3.23 -10.79
CA GLU A 202 15.39 -4.13 -11.19
C GLU A 202 15.90 -5.07 -10.09
N ASP A 203 15.69 -4.73 -8.83
CA ASP A 203 16.13 -5.52 -7.67
C ASP A 203 14.99 -6.32 -7.02
N VAL A 204 13.75 -6.21 -7.50
CA VAL A 204 12.60 -6.82 -6.84
C VAL A 204 12.76 -8.32 -6.63
N ASN A 205 13.29 -9.03 -7.62
CA ASN A 205 13.51 -10.49 -7.55
C ASN A 205 14.62 -10.92 -6.59
N LEU A 206 15.44 -9.99 -6.08
CA LEU A 206 16.46 -10.29 -5.07
C LEU A 206 15.83 -10.51 -3.69
N HIS A 207 14.67 -9.90 -3.43
CA HIS A 207 14.05 -9.87 -2.11
C HIS A 207 12.63 -10.46 -2.08
N PHE A 208 11.93 -10.52 -3.25
CA PHE A 208 10.51 -10.86 -3.32
C PHE A 208 10.23 -11.82 -4.48
N LYS A 209 9.27 -12.75 -4.27
CA LYS A 209 8.83 -13.70 -5.31
C LYS A 209 7.31 -13.88 -5.27
N PRO A 210 6.67 -13.90 -6.43
CA PRO A 210 7.21 -13.47 -7.72
C PRO A 210 7.51 -11.97 -7.72
N GLY A 211 8.47 -11.52 -8.52
CA GLY A 211 8.89 -10.13 -8.61
C GLY A 211 7.97 -9.30 -9.50
N TYR A 212 6.75 -9.08 -9.08
CA TYR A 212 5.80 -8.25 -9.83
C TYR A 212 6.21 -6.78 -9.86
N ILE A 213 5.91 -6.11 -10.97
CA ILE A 213 5.95 -4.65 -11.07
C ILE A 213 4.69 -4.09 -10.40
N SER A 214 4.85 -3.39 -9.30
CA SER A 214 3.75 -2.87 -8.47
C SER A 214 4.06 -1.47 -7.95
N PRO A 215 4.05 -0.43 -8.80
CA PRO A 215 4.46 0.92 -8.42
C PRO A 215 3.53 1.56 -7.36
N TYR A 216 2.30 1.07 -7.22
CA TYR A 216 1.26 1.68 -6.40
C TYR A 216 0.85 0.83 -5.19
N MET A 217 1.70 -0.10 -4.72
CA MET A 217 1.41 -0.97 -3.57
C MET A 217 0.15 -1.83 -3.75
N GLN A 218 -0.08 -2.36 -4.93
CA GLN A 218 -1.30 -3.06 -5.29
C GLN A 218 -1.20 -4.58 -5.18
N MET A 219 0.02 -5.10 -5.03
CA MET A 219 0.30 -6.55 -5.00
C MET A 219 0.97 -6.97 -3.70
N VAL A 220 0.69 -8.19 -3.29
CA VAL A 220 1.36 -8.90 -2.18
C VAL A 220 2.13 -10.07 -2.75
N VAL A 221 3.37 -10.23 -2.34
CA VAL A 221 4.29 -11.28 -2.79
C VAL A 221 5.06 -11.87 -1.61
N ASP A 222 5.68 -13.02 -1.76
CA ASP A 222 6.49 -13.62 -0.71
C ASP A 222 7.80 -12.82 -0.52
N CYS A 223 8.12 -12.51 0.74
CA CYS A 223 9.42 -11.95 1.11
C CYS A 223 10.41 -13.10 1.32
N THR A 224 11.42 -13.18 0.47
CA THR A 224 12.44 -14.24 0.53
C THR A 224 13.71 -13.81 1.25
N ASP A 225 13.81 -12.53 1.63
CA ASP A 225 14.97 -11.99 2.35
C ASP A 225 14.71 -11.95 3.87
N PRO A 226 15.38 -12.81 4.66
CA PRO A 226 15.19 -12.87 6.11
C PRO A 226 15.71 -11.62 6.84
N ASN A 227 16.48 -10.76 6.17
CA ASN A 227 17.04 -9.55 6.75
C ASN A 227 16.06 -8.38 6.77
N LEU A 228 14.82 -8.56 6.31
CA LEU A 228 13.79 -7.52 6.17
C LEU A 228 12.58 -7.74 7.10
N PRO A 229 12.77 -7.97 8.41
CA PRO A 229 11.67 -8.35 9.31
C PRO A 229 10.62 -7.26 9.48
N ALA A 230 10.97 -5.98 9.34
CA ALA A 230 10.01 -4.87 9.58
C ALA A 230 8.94 -4.73 8.49
N ILE A 231 9.16 -5.32 7.31
CA ILE A 231 8.23 -5.26 6.18
C ILE A 231 7.63 -6.63 5.82
N THR A 232 8.04 -7.67 6.51
CA THR A 232 7.55 -9.03 6.32
C THR A 232 6.31 -9.27 7.18
N HIS A 233 5.21 -9.68 6.57
CA HIS A 233 3.98 -10.04 7.26
C HIS A 233 4.15 -11.36 8.00
N LYS A 234 3.22 -11.66 8.92
CA LYS A 234 3.26 -12.89 9.71
C LYS A 234 3.17 -14.16 8.85
N ASP A 235 2.63 -14.08 7.67
CA ASP A 235 2.53 -15.17 6.69
C ASP A 235 3.71 -15.23 5.70
N GLY A 236 4.74 -14.43 5.93
CA GLY A 236 5.91 -14.36 5.07
C GLY A 236 5.78 -13.46 3.86
N THR A 237 4.62 -12.81 3.67
CA THR A 237 4.39 -11.95 2.51
C THR A 237 4.74 -10.50 2.76
N SER A 238 4.80 -9.68 1.69
CA SER A 238 4.97 -8.23 1.73
C SER A 238 4.13 -7.55 0.65
N ARG A 239 3.54 -6.39 0.96
CA ARG A 239 2.88 -5.54 -0.04
C ARG A 239 3.88 -4.58 -0.65
N ILE A 240 4.42 -4.92 -1.82
CA ILE A 240 5.54 -4.23 -2.43
C ILE A 240 5.15 -2.93 -3.14
N GLN A 241 6.08 -1.96 -3.12
CA GLN A 241 6.15 -0.85 -4.05
C GLN A 241 7.41 -0.98 -4.89
N THR A 242 7.30 -1.08 -6.20
CA THR A 242 8.45 -1.02 -7.11
C THR A 242 8.68 0.42 -7.55
N VAL A 243 9.95 0.83 -7.60
CA VAL A 243 10.39 2.18 -8.00
C VAL A 243 11.21 2.07 -9.26
N SER A 244 10.69 2.60 -10.35
CA SER A 244 11.33 2.52 -11.67
C SER A 244 12.54 3.45 -11.78
N LYS A 245 13.35 3.26 -12.83
CA LYS A 245 14.46 4.17 -13.16
C LYS A 245 13.97 5.56 -13.57
N ASN A 246 12.76 5.64 -14.10
CA ASN A 246 12.12 6.87 -14.57
C ASN A 246 11.15 7.45 -13.54
N GLU A 247 11.30 7.08 -12.25
CA GLU A 247 10.47 7.62 -11.19
C GLU A 247 10.60 9.16 -11.12
N PRO A 248 9.51 9.93 -11.27
CA PRO A 248 9.58 11.39 -11.37
C PRO A 248 9.77 12.10 -10.01
N THR A 249 9.97 11.33 -8.93
CA THR A 249 10.04 11.85 -7.56
C THR A 249 11.45 11.73 -6.97
N ILE A 250 11.66 12.38 -5.82
CA ILE A 250 12.91 12.24 -5.03
C ILE A 250 13.15 10.78 -4.58
N PHE A 251 12.13 9.92 -4.59
CA PHE A 251 12.20 8.61 -3.96
C PHE A 251 13.24 7.69 -4.61
N ARG A 252 13.39 7.78 -5.94
CA ARG A 252 14.45 7.04 -6.64
C ARG A 252 15.85 7.45 -6.13
N ALA A 253 16.11 8.74 -5.99
CA ALA A 253 17.40 9.24 -5.51
C ALA A 253 17.67 8.83 -4.04
N ILE A 254 16.63 8.79 -3.21
CA ILE A 254 16.72 8.30 -1.82
C ILE A 254 17.12 6.82 -1.80
N LEU A 255 16.48 5.97 -2.59
CA LEU A 255 16.80 4.55 -2.67
C LEU A 255 18.22 4.29 -3.22
N GLU A 256 18.67 5.06 -4.22
CA GLU A 256 20.03 4.97 -4.76
C GLU A 256 21.10 5.30 -3.71
N GLU A 257 20.90 6.41 -2.99
CA GLU A 257 21.82 6.81 -1.90
C GLU A 257 21.76 5.81 -0.73
N TRP A 258 20.56 5.24 -0.44
CA TRP A 258 20.39 4.21 0.58
C TRP A 258 21.16 2.94 0.22
N LYS A 259 20.97 2.39 -0.98
CA LYS A 259 21.69 1.21 -1.48
C LYS A 259 23.20 1.44 -1.47
N LYS A 260 23.65 2.61 -1.93
CA LYS A 260 25.07 2.99 -1.93
C LYS A 260 25.70 2.93 -0.55
N ARG A 261 24.98 3.37 0.51
CA ARG A 261 25.51 3.47 1.88
C ARG A 261 25.31 2.24 2.73
N THR A 262 24.39 1.38 2.36
CA THR A 262 23.96 0.26 3.21
C THR A 262 24.05 -1.09 2.54
N GLY A 263 24.19 -1.15 1.24
CA GLY A 263 24.08 -2.37 0.42
C GLY A 263 22.64 -2.89 0.27
N CYS A 264 21.66 -2.29 0.97
CA CYS A 264 20.26 -2.69 0.92
C CYS A 264 19.49 -1.85 -0.09
N SER A 265 18.76 -2.49 -1.02
CA SER A 265 17.94 -1.79 -2.02
C SER A 265 16.48 -1.62 -1.60
N VAL A 266 16.17 -1.82 -0.31
CA VAL A 266 14.80 -1.76 0.22
C VAL A 266 14.71 -0.72 1.34
N LEU A 267 13.63 0.07 1.34
CA LEU A 267 13.20 0.92 2.46
C LEU A 267 11.79 0.55 2.89
N LEU A 268 11.51 0.68 4.18
CA LEU A 268 10.13 0.68 4.68
C LEU A 268 9.47 1.99 4.27
N ASN A 269 8.28 1.92 3.64
CA ASN A 269 7.47 3.07 3.25
C ASN A 269 6.06 2.99 3.82
N THR A 270 5.61 4.07 4.43
CA THR A 270 4.23 4.25 4.90
C THR A 270 3.82 5.72 4.81
N SER A 271 2.51 6.01 4.86
CA SER A 271 1.98 7.37 4.77
C SER A 271 2.47 8.28 5.89
N LEU A 272 2.76 9.55 5.57
CA LEU A 272 3.17 10.58 6.53
C LEU A 272 1.93 11.17 7.23
N ASN A 273 1.38 10.39 8.16
CA ASN A 273 0.26 10.77 9.03
C ASN A 273 0.21 9.89 10.26
N ILE A 274 -0.60 10.28 11.24
CA ILE A 274 -0.93 9.49 12.42
C ILE A 274 -2.37 8.98 12.30
N ARG A 275 -2.72 7.93 13.03
CA ARG A 275 -4.08 7.37 13.04
C ARG A 275 -5.12 8.45 13.38
N GLY A 276 -6.12 8.60 12.52
CA GLY A 276 -7.21 9.57 12.68
C GLY A 276 -6.87 10.98 12.19
N GLU A 277 -5.67 11.20 11.67
CA GLU A 277 -5.28 12.47 11.07
C GLU A 277 -5.13 12.34 9.54
N PRO A 278 -5.38 13.41 8.77
CA PRO A 278 -5.10 13.44 7.34
C PRO A 278 -3.59 13.32 7.09
N MET A 279 -3.23 12.97 5.87
CA MET A 279 -1.84 12.98 5.43
C MET A 279 -1.32 14.42 5.36
N VAL A 280 -0.05 14.62 5.70
CA VAL A 280 0.65 15.89 5.49
C VAL A 280 0.43 16.35 4.05
N ASN A 281 0.01 17.60 3.87
CA ASN A 281 -0.29 18.15 2.55
C ASN A 281 0.70 19.26 2.15
N ASN A 282 1.00 20.17 3.06
CA ASN A 282 1.86 21.35 2.82
C ASN A 282 2.98 21.44 3.89
N ILE A 283 3.84 22.46 3.77
CA ILE A 283 4.98 22.70 4.69
C ILE A 283 4.49 22.89 6.13
N SER A 284 3.44 23.66 6.36
CA SER A 284 2.89 23.89 7.70
C SER A 284 2.40 22.59 8.36
N ASP A 285 1.85 21.65 7.57
CA ASP A 285 1.50 20.33 8.07
C ASP A 285 2.76 19.51 8.41
N ALA A 286 3.82 19.63 7.61
CA ALA A 286 5.09 18.95 7.84
C ALA A 286 5.76 19.44 9.14
N ASP A 287 5.81 20.75 9.35
CA ASP A 287 6.36 21.38 10.57
C ASP A 287 5.56 20.96 11.80
N ARG A 288 4.23 21.02 11.72
CA ARG A 288 3.34 20.58 12.81
C ARG A 288 3.51 19.09 13.12
N PHE A 289 3.72 18.27 12.10
CA PHE A 289 3.98 16.83 12.29
C PHE A 289 5.31 16.61 13.02
N GLU A 290 6.38 17.30 12.59
CA GLU A 290 7.69 17.23 13.24
C GLU A 290 7.63 17.69 14.70
N GLU A 291 7.04 18.84 14.96
CA GLU A 291 6.91 19.42 16.32
C GLU A 291 6.10 18.47 17.25
N LYS A 292 4.97 17.96 16.75
CA LYS A 292 4.05 17.16 17.55
C LYS A 292 4.55 15.74 17.84
N TYR A 293 5.30 15.15 16.92
CA TYR A 293 5.68 13.74 17.00
C TYR A 293 7.18 13.49 17.11
N GLY A 294 8.00 14.51 17.06
CA GLY A 294 9.45 14.40 17.20
C GLY A 294 10.11 13.64 16.04
N VAL A 295 9.46 13.56 14.88
CA VAL A 295 9.98 12.87 13.69
C VAL A 295 10.38 13.93 12.68
N LYS A 296 11.68 14.03 12.38
CA LYS A 296 12.19 14.97 11.37
C LYS A 296 11.50 14.75 10.03
N VAL A 297 10.96 15.84 9.45
CA VAL A 297 10.39 15.85 8.10
C VAL A 297 11.31 16.66 7.19
N PHE A 298 11.66 16.09 6.05
CA PHE A 298 12.46 16.72 5.00
C PHE A 298 11.55 17.20 3.87
N TYR A 299 11.76 18.45 3.45
CA TYR A 299 11.10 19.07 2.32
C TYR A 299 12.02 20.03 1.57
#